data_57872efad2fe15f83a74f71805a09303
#
_entry.id   57872efad2fe15f83a74f71805a09303
#
_cell.length_a   1.000
_cell.length_b   1.000
_cell.length_c   1.000
_cell.angle_alpha   90.00
_cell.angle_beta   90.00
_cell.angle_gamma   90.00
#
_symmetry.space_group_name_H-M   'P 1'
#
loop_
_entity.id
_entity.type
_entity.pdbx_description
1 polymer ?
#
loop_
_entity_poly.entity_id
_entity_poly.type
_entity_poly.pdbx_seq_one_letter_code
_entity_poly.pdbx_strand_id
1 'polypeptide(L)'
;LLPLTEEKIQYKMEKPFTPVLGLPALLKKQGYTTIHCGKAHFGSKNTPGANPKLFGFDYNIAGTEIGGPADYRGSQKYGTGNFHVRGLDENNYYENDVFLTEALTQEVLKRLDAIRNNPKEADKPFYLYMSHYAIHAPFDMRGYDKRFAEDYSNPNDGHNWSDNEKRYSALIQGMDKSLGDIRQYLEKNNLDKNTVIIFMADNGGLAISGRMGNKESNYPLSFGKGSNREGGIREPMIVYWPGVTKPESVCTTPVIIEDFFPTILEMAGAKKIQA
;
A
#
# COMPACT_ATOMS: atom_id res chain seq x y z
N LEU A 1 -3.22 28.40 25.49
CA LEU A 1 -2.56 27.09 25.22
C LEU A 1 -1.89 26.68 26.52
N LEU A 2 -2.55 25.78 27.27
CA LEU A 2 -1.95 25.13 28.45
C LEU A 2 -0.90 24.13 27.97
N PRO A 3 0.24 24.01 28.64
CA PRO A 3 1.20 22.97 28.33
C PRO A 3 0.57 21.61 28.62
N LEU A 4 0.54 20.75 27.62
CA LEU A 4 0.23 19.33 27.81
C LEU A 4 1.37 18.71 28.63
N THR A 5 1.15 18.53 29.91
CA THR A 5 2.01 17.65 30.72
C THR A 5 1.91 16.25 30.14
N GLU A 6 3.05 15.59 29.98
CA GLU A 6 3.15 14.19 29.60
C GLU A 6 2.58 13.29 30.72
N GLU A 7 1.29 13.29 30.92
CA GLU A 7 0.65 12.14 31.56
C GLU A 7 0.69 11.02 30.55
N LYS A 8 1.50 10.03 30.82
CA LYS A 8 1.47 8.73 30.17
C LYS A 8 0.05 8.18 30.33
N ILE A 9 -0.80 8.40 29.33
CA ILE A 9 -2.07 7.72 29.23
C ILE A 9 -1.73 6.25 28.98
N GLN A 10 -1.58 5.49 30.05
CA GLN A 10 -1.56 4.05 30.01
C GLN A 10 -2.99 3.61 29.70
N TYR A 11 -3.30 3.39 28.43
CA TYR A 11 -4.50 2.65 28.06
C TYR A 11 -4.36 1.22 28.59
N LYS A 12 -4.80 1.01 29.81
CA LYS A 12 -5.09 -0.32 30.34
C LYS A 12 -6.30 -0.81 29.57
N MET A 13 -6.10 -1.70 28.60
CA MET A 13 -7.22 -2.37 27.94
C MET A 13 -7.88 -3.29 28.97
N GLU A 14 -8.87 -2.78 29.69
CA GLU A 14 -9.63 -3.52 30.70
C GLU A 14 -10.65 -4.50 30.11
N LYS A 15 -10.82 -4.51 28.79
CA LYS A 15 -11.70 -5.45 28.08
C LYS A 15 -10.93 -6.18 26.98
N PRO A 16 -11.21 -7.47 26.74
CA PRO A 16 -10.64 -8.17 25.60
C PRO A 16 -11.04 -7.42 24.32
N PHE A 17 -10.07 -7.24 23.43
CA PHE A 17 -10.31 -6.63 22.12
C PHE A 17 -11.40 -7.41 21.39
N THR A 18 -12.54 -6.78 21.18
CA THR A 18 -13.56 -7.32 20.29
C THR A 18 -13.12 -6.99 18.87
N PRO A 19 -12.80 -7.98 18.03
CA PRO A 19 -12.41 -7.72 16.66
C PRO A 19 -13.49 -6.89 15.97
N VAL A 20 -13.10 -5.72 15.48
CA VAL A 20 -13.99 -4.94 14.61
C VAL A 20 -14.29 -5.80 13.38
N LEU A 21 -15.55 -5.91 12.97
CA LEU A 21 -15.91 -6.56 11.72
C LEU A 21 -15.45 -5.71 10.54
N GLY A 22 -14.14 -5.74 10.29
CA GLY A 22 -13.52 -5.07 9.16
C GLY A 22 -13.90 -5.74 7.83
N LEU A 23 -13.68 -5.03 6.74
CA LEU A 23 -13.91 -5.55 5.38
C LEU A 23 -13.29 -6.93 5.15
N PRO A 24 -12.02 -7.21 5.53
CA PRO A 24 -11.43 -8.54 5.35
C PRO A 24 -12.19 -9.65 6.09
N ALA A 25 -12.65 -9.38 7.32
CA ALA A 25 -13.40 -10.35 8.10
C ALA A 25 -14.76 -10.70 7.46
N LEU A 26 -15.41 -9.72 6.83
CA LEU A 26 -16.67 -9.94 6.11
C LEU A 26 -16.46 -10.66 4.78
N LEU A 27 -15.42 -10.31 4.03
CA LEU A 27 -15.04 -11.03 2.81
C LEU A 27 -14.66 -12.49 3.11
N LYS A 28 -13.99 -12.75 4.21
CA LYS A 28 -13.72 -14.13 4.68
C LYS A 28 -15.02 -14.91 4.93
N LYS A 29 -16.05 -14.28 5.48
CA LYS A 29 -17.39 -14.92 5.61
C LYS A 29 -18.05 -15.19 4.27
N GLN A 30 -17.67 -14.47 3.19
CA GLN A 30 -18.09 -14.73 1.83
C GLN A 30 -17.21 -15.77 1.11
N GLY A 31 -16.28 -16.42 1.82
CA GLY A 31 -15.41 -17.46 1.28
C GLY A 31 -14.08 -16.98 0.70
N TYR A 32 -13.77 -15.71 0.80
CA TYR A 32 -12.49 -15.17 0.31
C TYR A 32 -11.32 -15.57 1.20
N THR A 33 -10.17 -15.83 0.59
CA THR A 33 -8.87 -15.81 1.25
C THR A 33 -8.37 -14.36 1.26
N THR A 34 -7.98 -13.85 2.43
CA THR A 34 -7.67 -12.43 2.62
C THR A 34 -6.20 -12.19 2.93
N ILE A 35 -5.56 -11.32 2.17
CA ILE A 35 -4.12 -11.06 2.20
C ILE A 35 -3.88 -9.57 2.44
N HIS A 36 -3.10 -9.25 3.45
CA HIS A 36 -2.52 -7.92 3.67
C HIS A 36 -1.04 -7.96 3.28
N CYS A 37 -0.56 -6.96 2.55
CA CYS A 37 0.85 -6.80 2.23
C CYS A 37 1.29 -5.33 2.32
N GLY A 38 2.36 -5.06 3.04
CA GLY A 38 2.98 -3.76 3.17
C GLY A 38 2.50 -2.96 4.39
N LYS A 39 2.32 -1.65 4.23
CA LYS A 39 1.97 -0.72 5.30
C LYS A 39 0.58 -1.03 5.88
N ALA A 40 0.51 -1.37 7.15
CA ALA A 40 -0.76 -1.48 7.86
C ALA A 40 -1.10 -0.17 8.60
N HIS A 41 -0.31 0.19 9.59
CA HIS A 41 -0.47 1.45 10.35
C HIS A 41 -1.89 1.63 10.95
N PHE A 42 -2.58 0.50 11.26
CA PHE A 42 -3.95 0.53 11.79
C PHE A 42 -4.01 0.91 13.27
N GLY A 43 -2.87 0.97 13.95
CA GLY A 43 -2.77 1.36 15.34
C GLY A 43 -1.34 1.34 15.86
N SER A 44 -1.18 1.82 17.08
CA SER A 44 0.13 1.96 17.73
C SER A 44 0.77 0.62 18.08
N LYS A 45 2.08 0.63 18.29
CA LYS A 45 2.83 -0.52 18.82
C LYS A 45 2.20 -1.05 20.11
N ASN A 46 2.17 -2.37 20.28
CA ASN A 46 1.56 -3.07 21.40
C ASN A 46 0.04 -2.89 21.54
N THR A 47 -0.64 -2.44 20.49
CA THR A 47 -2.10 -2.45 20.39
C THR A 47 -2.56 -3.48 19.36
N PRO A 48 -3.83 -3.90 19.39
CA PRO A 48 -4.39 -4.78 18.35
C PRO A 48 -4.21 -4.26 16.92
N GLY A 49 -4.21 -2.93 16.74
CA GLY A 49 -4.00 -2.28 15.44
C GLY A 49 -2.60 -2.51 14.83
N ALA A 50 -1.63 -3.01 15.61
CA ALA A 50 -0.33 -3.40 15.07
C ALA A 50 -0.34 -4.75 14.32
N ASN A 51 -1.47 -5.49 14.35
CA ASN A 51 -1.57 -6.81 13.73
C ASN A 51 -2.77 -6.91 12.78
N PRO A 52 -2.57 -6.83 11.46
CA PRO A 52 -3.63 -6.94 10.47
C PRO A 52 -4.51 -8.20 10.58
N LYS A 53 -3.98 -9.32 11.06
CA LYS A 53 -4.76 -10.54 11.24
C LYS A 53 -5.93 -10.38 12.20
N LEU A 54 -5.84 -9.46 13.16
CA LEU A 54 -6.93 -9.17 14.09
C LEU A 54 -8.11 -8.43 13.43
N PHE A 55 -7.91 -7.91 12.21
CA PHE A 55 -8.96 -7.28 11.39
C PHE A 55 -9.56 -8.24 10.35
N GLY A 56 -9.17 -9.52 10.41
CA GLY A 56 -9.75 -10.57 9.56
C GLY A 56 -8.88 -11.01 8.38
N PHE A 57 -7.67 -10.49 8.23
CA PHE A 57 -6.74 -11.01 7.22
C PHE A 57 -6.24 -12.40 7.61
N ASP A 58 -6.26 -13.35 6.66
CA ASP A 58 -5.67 -14.68 6.81
C ASP A 58 -4.14 -14.60 6.80
N TYR A 59 -3.61 -13.79 5.90
CA TYR A 59 -2.19 -13.59 5.70
C TYR A 59 -1.79 -12.13 5.88
N ASN A 60 -0.64 -11.92 6.49
CA ASN A 60 -0.03 -10.60 6.66
C ASN A 60 1.43 -10.66 6.27
N ILE A 61 1.82 -9.86 5.28
CA ILE A 61 3.17 -9.71 4.77
C ILE A 61 3.67 -8.32 5.15
N ALA A 62 4.62 -8.25 6.06
CA ALA A 62 5.29 -7.02 6.52
C ALA A 62 4.38 -5.91 7.11
N GLY A 63 3.10 -6.18 7.36
CA GLY A 63 2.19 -5.20 7.96
C GLY A 63 2.36 -5.11 9.47
N THR A 64 2.64 -3.90 9.97
CA THR A 64 2.81 -3.61 11.39
C THR A 64 2.30 -2.20 11.74
N GLU A 65 2.65 -1.71 12.93
CA GLU A 65 2.33 -0.36 13.39
C GLU A 65 3.04 0.76 12.63
N ILE A 66 4.08 0.46 11.84
CA ILE A 66 4.90 1.50 11.22
C ILE A 66 4.22 2.16 10.02
N GLY A 67 4.33 3.49 9.95
CA GLY A 67 3.72 4.30 8.89
C GLY A 67 4.62 4.55 7.67
N GLY A 68 5.91 4.22 7.76
CA GLY A 68 6.89 4.39 6.70
C GLY A 68 8.20 3.69 7.04
N PRO A 69 9.02 3.28 6.06
CA PRO A 69 10.29 2.60 6.31
C PRO A 69 11.38 3.60 6.66
N ALA A 70 12.37 3.19 7.46
CA ALA A 70 13.59 3.99 7.65
C ALA A 70 14.53 3.90 6.45
N ASP A 71 14.45 2.80 5.70
CA ASP A 71 15.24 2.54 4.49
C ASP A 71 14.46 1.58 3.56
N TYR A 72 14.66 1.71 2.25
CA TYR A 72 14.05 0.82 1.25
C TYR A 72 14.98 -0.29 0.78
N ARG A 73 16.26 -0.24 1.16
CA ARG A 73 17.27 -1.18 0.67
C ARG A 73 17.32 -2.44 1.52
N GLY A 74 17.40 -3.59 0.86
CA GLY A 74 17.55 -4.89 1.51
C GLY A 74 18.85 -4.97 2.31
N SER A 75 19.98 -4.47 1.77
CA SER A 75 21.28 -4.41 2.46
C SER A 75 21.26 -3.63 3.77
N GLN A 76 20.25 -2.79 3.97
CA GLN A 76 20.00 -2.05 5.22
C GLN A 76 18.84 -2.66 6.03
N LYS A 77 18.43 -3.89 5.69
CA LYS A 77 17.35 -4.63 6.36
C LYS A 77 16.04 -3.85 6.46
N TYR A 78 15.78 -2.99 5.45
CA TYR A 78 14.63 -2.09 5.41
C TYR A 78 14.52 -1.17 6.64
N GLY A 79 15.67 -0.75 7.17
CA GLY A 79 15.78 0.14 8.31
C GLY A 79 16.00 -0.56 9.65
N THR A 80 16.02 0.24 10.70
CA THR A 80 16.25 -0.20 12.09
C THR A 80 15.32 0.55 13.05
N GLY A 81 15.24 0.06 14.28
CA GLY A 81 14.47 0.72 15.35
C GLY A 81 12.97 0.74 15.09
N ASN A 82 12.34 1.89 15.36
CA ASN A 82 10.87 2.03 15.29
C ASN A 82 10.30 2.08 13.86
N PHE A 83 11.15 2.23 12.85
CA PHE A 83 10.76 2.31 11.42
C PHE A 83 11.33 1.13 10.61
N HIS A 84 11.67 0.05 11.28
CA HIS A 84 12.16 -1.17 10.65
C HIS A 84 10.97 -1.98 10.08
N VAL A 85 10.94 -2.20 8.78
CA VAL A 85 9.99 -3.10 8.12
C VAL A 85 10.43 -4.54 8.39
N ARG A 86 9.61 -5.29 9.10
CA ARG A 86 9.90 -6.67 9.56
C ARG A 86 9.15 -7.71 8.74
N GLY A 87 9.61 -8.96 8.82
CA GLY A 87 8.93 -10.11 8.22
C GLY A 87 9.30 -10.40 6.76
N LEU A 88 10.45 -9.84 6.31
CA LEU A 88 10.99 -10.06 4.96
C LEU A 88 12.41 -10.64 4.98
N ASP A 89 12.97 -10.91 6.14
CA ASP A 89 14.35 -11.35 6.36
C ASP A 89 14.61 -12.80 5.98
N GLU A 90 13.60 -13.65 5.97
CA GLU A 90 13.72 -15.10 5.72
C GLU A 90 13.93 -15.47 4.24
N ASN A 91 13.94 -14.48 3.33
CA ASN A 91 13.87 -14.70 1.89
C ASN A 91 15.11 -14.23 1.11
N ASN A 92 16.25 -14.10 1.76
CA ASN A 92 17.50 -13.63 1.15
C ASN A 92 17.43 -12.21 0.53
N TYR A 93 16.42 -11.42 0.88
CA TYR A 93 16.28 -10.08 0.34
C TYR A 93 17.38 -9.13 0.81
N TYR A 94 17.93 -9.39 2.00
CA TYR A 94 18.99 -8.55 2.56
C TYR A 94 20.33 -8.76 1.85
N GLU A 95 20.67 -9.99 1.55
CA GLU A 95 21.95 -10.33 0.91
C GLU A 95 22.01 -9.83 -0.54
N ASN A 96 20.87 -9.85 -1.23
CA ASN A 96 20.76 -9.43 -2.63
C ASN A 96 20.38 -7.96 -2.78
N ASP A 97 20.35 -7.18 -1.71
CA ASP A 97 19.94 -5.77 -1.69
C ASP A 97 18.63 -5.50 -2.44
N VAL A 98 17.67 -6.41 -2.33
CA VAL A 98 16.38 -6.27 -3.01
C VAL A 98 15.63 -5.06 -2.45
N PHE A 99 15.14 -4.20 -3.33
CA PHE A 99 14.41 -3.01 -2.93
C PHE A 99 13.06 -3.37 -2.31
N LEU A 100 12.61 -2.67 -1.27
CA LEU A 100 11.43 -3.02 -0.46
C LEU A 100 10.17 -3.24 -1.30
N THR A 101 9.90 -2.36 -2.28
CA THR A 101 8.73 -2.49 -3.16
C THR A 101 8.76 -3.79 -3.96
N GLU A 102 9.94 -4.19 -4.43
CA GLU A 102 10.14 -5.45 -5.13
C GLU A 102 9.97 -6.67 -4.21
N ALA A 103 10.55 -6.61 -3.01
CA ALA A 103 10.44 -7.68 -2.02
C ALA A 103 8.96 -7.95 -1.64
N LEU A 104 8.19 -6.90 -1.39
CA LEU A 104 6.74 -7.01 -1.12
C LEU A 104 6.00 -7.64 -2.29
N THR A 105 6.33 -7.24 -3.52
CA THR A 105 5.71 -7.81 -4.74
C THR A 105 6.01 -9.29 -4.87
N GLN A 106 7.28 -9.68 -4.71
CA GLN A 106 7.67 -11.10 -4.77
C GLN A 106 6.98 -11.95 -3.71
N GLU A 107 6.84 -11.45 -2.49
CA GLU A 107 6.12 -12.15 -1.42
C GLU A 107 4.64 -12.31 -1.71
N VAL A 108 3.99 -11.30 -2.32
CA VAL A 108 2.60 -11.43 -2.78
C VAL A 108 2.48 -12.53 -3.82
N LEU A 109 3.33 -12.53 -4.84
CA LEU A 109 3.29 -13.54 -5.91
C LEU A 109 3.52 -14.95 -5.36
N LYS A 110 4.50 -15.15 -4.48
CA LYS A 110 4.73 -16.41 -3.77
C LYS A 110 3.50 -16.82 -2.95
N ARG A 111 2.85 -15.87 -2.28
CA ARG A 111 1.65 -16.15 -1.49
C ARG A 111 0.48 -16.59 -2.35
N LEU A 112 0.25 -15.93 -3.47
CA LEU A 112 -0.78 -16.30 -4.43
C LEU A 112 -0.53 -17.70 -5.00
N ASP A 113 0.72 -18.05 -5.34
CA ASP A 113 1.08 -19.40 -5.75
C ASP A 113 0.82 -20.44 -4.65
N ALA A 114 1.19 -20.13 -3.41
CA ALA A 114 0.97 -21.03 -2.29
C ALA A 114 -0.53 -21.29 -2.03
N ILE A 115 -1.39 -20.27 -2.17
CA ILE A 115 -2.84 -20.40 -2.06
C ILE A 115 -3.39 -21.29 -3.19
N ARG A 116 -2.99 -21.05 -4.42
CA ARG A 116 -3.44 -21.83 -5.59
C ARG A 116 -3.00 -23.28 -5.55
N ASN A 117 -1.87 -23.57 -4.94
CA ASN A 117 -1.36 -24.94 -4.76
C ASN A 117 -1.90 -25.62 -3.49
N ASN A 118 -2.68 -24.92 -2.66
CA ASN A 118 -3.31 -25.48 -1.48
C ASN A 118 -4.75 -25.96 -1.82
N PRO A 119 -5.03 -27.27 -1.80
CA PRO A 119 -6.37 -27.78 -2.15
C PRO A 119 -7.53 -27.22 -1.31
N LYS A 120 -7.26 -26.68 -0.12
CA LYS A 120 -8.26 -26.06 0.75
C LYS A 120 -8.58 -24.62 0.39
N GLU A 121 -7.76 -23.99 -0.43
CA GLU A 121 -7.84 -22.56 -0.78
C GLU A 121 -7.87 -22.29 -2.29
N ALA A 122 -7.45 -23.26 -3.11
CA ALA A 122 -7.25 -23.09 -4.55
C ALA A 122 -8.48 -22.57 -5.29
N ASP A 123 -9.67 -23.02 -4.89
CA ASP A 123 -10.94 -22.64 -5.50
C ASP A 123 -11.59 -21.41 -4.86
N LYS A 124 -10.97 -20.85 -3.81
CA LYS A 124 -11.51 -19.66 -3.15
C LYS A 124 -11.09 -18.39 -3.90
N PRO A 125 -11.99 -17.40 -4.01
CA PRO A 125 -11.57 -16.07 -4.43
C PRO A 125 -10.61 -15.46 -3.39
N PHE A 126 -9.78 -14.53 -3.82
CA PHE A 126 -8.87 -13.82 -2.91
C PHE A 126 -9.20 -12.32 -2.85
N TYR A 127 -8.87 -11.72 -1.73
CA TYR A 127 -8.81 -10.28 -1.51
C TYR A 127 -7.39 -9.90 -1.13
N LEU A 128 -6.71 -9.17 -1.99
CA LEU A 128 -5.36 -8.66 -1.75
C LEU A 128 -5.43 -7.16 -1.45
N TYR A 129 -5.05 -6.77 -0.25
CA TYR A 129 -4.82 -5.38 0.13
C TYR A 129 -3.31 -5.11 0.06
N MET A 130 -2.86 -4.61 -1.12
CA MET A 130 -1.47 -4.30 -1.41
C MET A 130 -1.19 -2.83 -1.06
N SER A 131 -0.73 -2.59 0.14
CA SER A 131 -0.45 -1.26 0.67
C SER A 131 1.06 -0.99 0.66
N HIS A 132 1.57 -0.47 -0.44
CA HIS A 132 2.99 -0.15 -0.55
C HIS A 132 3.44 0.88 0.49
N TYR A 133 4.71 0.77 0.93
CA TYR A 133 5.37 1.87 1.64
C TYR A 133 5.76 3.00 0.67
N ALA A 134 6.07 2.68 -0.59
CA ALA A 134 6.26 3.66 -1.65
C ALA A 134 4.93 4.43 -1.89
N ILE A 135 4.98 5.71 -2.07
CA ILE A 135 6.12 6.59 -2.26
C ILE A 135 6.42 7.44 -0.99
N HIS A 136 6.33 6.86 0.20
CA HIS A 136 6.65 7.54 1.45
C HIS A 136 8.16 7.83 1.55
N ALA A 137 8.53 8.87 2.30
CA ALA A 137 9.95 9.11 2.65
C ALA A 137 10.62 7.86 3.25
N PRO A 138 11.95 7.69 3.13
CA PRO A 138 12.96 8.70 2.78
C PRO A 138 13.14 8.93 1.27
N PHE A 139 13.52 10.18 0.88
CA PHE A 139 13.73 10.60 -0.51
C PHE A 139 15.22 10.86 -0.84
N ASP A 140 16.11 10.47 0.05
CA ASP A 140 17.55 10.43 -0.18
C ASP A 140 17.98 9.07 -0.77
N MET A 141 19.26 8.74 -0.68
CA MET A 141 19.80 7.48 -1.19
C MET A 141 19.17 6.23 -0.58
N ARG A 142 18.48 6.33 0.56
CA ARG A 142 17.76 5.22 1.21
C ARG A 142 16.45 4.85 0.48
N GLY A 143 15.86 5.81 -0.21
CA GLY A 143 14.65 5.64 -1.02
C GLY A 143 14.92 5.62 -2.53
N TYR A 144 16.19 5.51 -2.95
CA TYR A 144 16.53 5.51 -4.38
C TYR A 144 16.54 4.10 -4.96
N ASP A 145 15.54 3.79 -5.76
CA ASP A 145 15.48 2.54 -6.51
C ASP A 145 16.41 2.59 -7.72
N LYS A 146 17.60 2.05 -7.55
CA LYS A 146 18.67 2.08 -8.57
C LYS A 146 18.32 1.33 -9.85
N ARG A 147 17.31 0.47 -9.84
CA ARG A 147 16.86 -0.26 -11.05
C ARG A 147 16.40 0.69 -12.15
N PHE A 148 15.94 1.90 -11.75
CA PHE A 148 15.41 2.93 -12.65
C PHE A 148 16.33 4.17 -12.75
N ALA A 149 17.57 4.07 -12.26
CA ALA A 149 18.47 5.21 -12.23
C ALA A 149 18.79 5.79 -13.63
N GLU A 150 18.90 4.92 -14.62
CA GLU A 150 19.25 5.30 -16.00
C GLU A 150 18.10 6.02 -16.70
N ASP A 151 16.85 5.71 -16.36
CA ASP A 151 15.65 6.28 -16.99
C ASP A 151 15.55 7.80 -16.77
N TYR A 152 16.14 8.31 -15.70
CA TYR A 152 16.13 9.71 -15.30
C TYR A 152 17.50 10.40 -15.44
N SER A 153 18.45 9.75 -16.12
CA SER A 153 19.83 10.25 -16.24
C SER A 153 20.14 10.82 -17.62
N ASN A 154 19.19 10.73 -18.58
CA ASN A 154 19.39 11.21 -19.93
C ASN A 154 19.33 12.76 -19.97
N PRO A 155 20.43 13.46 -20.29
CA PRO A 155 20.43 14.93 -20.36
C PRO A 155 19.68 15.48 -21.58
N ASN A 156 19.27 14.62 -22.51
CA ASN A 156 18.61 14.99 -23.76
C ASN A 156 17.09 14.72 -23.75
N ASP A 157 16.50 14.35 -22.63
CA ASP A 157 15.06 14.13 -22.49
C ASP A 157 14.24 15.43 -22.39
N GLY A 158 14.92 16.58 -22.40
CA GLY A 158 14.30 17.91 -22.31
C GLY A 158 13.93 18.30 -20.86
N HIS A 159 14.21 17.45 -19.88
CA HIS A 159 13.96 17.71 -18.47
C HIS A 159 15.27 17.78 -17.68
N ASN A 160 15.44 18.82 -16.88
CA ASN A 160 16.59 18.95 -16.01
C ASN A 160 16.26 18.37 -14.62
N TRP A 161 16.31 17.04 -14.51
CA TRP A 161 16.00 16.30 -13.31
C TRP A 161 16.96 16.61 -12.15
N SER A 162 16.44 17.14 -11.05
CA SER A 162 17.21 17.18 -9.80
C SER A 162 17.31 15.77 -9.19
N ASP A 163 18.27 15.58 -8.33
CA ASP A 163 18.45 14.30 -7.63
C ASP A 163 17.22 13.83 -6.84
N ASN A 164 16.48 14.77 -6.25
CA ASN A 164 15.25 14.43 -5.54
C ASN A 164 14.14 13.99 -6.47
N GLU A 165 13.98 14.65 -7.62
CA GLU A 165 13.02 14.24 -8.65
C GLU A 165 13.34 12.87 -9.20
N LYS A 166 14.62 12.59 -9.51
CA LYS A 166 15.07 11.26 -9.96
C LYS A 166 14.70 10.16 -8.96
N ARG A 167 14.99 10.38 -7.68
CA ARG A 167 14.71 9.42 -6.61
C ARG A 167 13.21 9.21 -6.42
N TYR A 168 12.45 10.27 -6.42
CA TYR A 168 11.00 10.22 -6.29
C TYR A 168 10.34 9.52 -7.48
N SER A 169 10.76 9.84 -8.70
CA SER A 169 10.28 9.19 -9.92
C SER A 169 10.63 7.69 -9.95
N ALA A 170 11.83 7.33 -9.49
CA ALA A 170 12.22 5.92 -9.37
C ALA A 170 11.34 5.15 -8.35
N LEU A 171 10.91 5.78 -7.25
CA LEU A 171 9.94 5.18 -6.30
C LEU A 171 8.58 4.95 -6.97
N ILE A 172 8.09 5.92 -7.74
CA ILE A 172 6.83 5.79 -8.50
C ILE A 172 6.93 4.65 -9.52
N GLN A 173 8.03 4.60 -10.27
CA GLN A 173 8.25 3.57 -11.30
C GLN A 173 8.37 2.17 -10.67
N GLY A 174 8.98 2.06 -9.49
CA GLY A 174 9.02 0.80 -8.74
C GLY A 174 7.63 0.32 -8.32
N MET A 175 6.74 1.23 -7.95
CA MET A 175 5.35 0.93 -7.62
C MET A 175 4.54 0.55 -8.87
N ASP A 176 4.71 1.26 -9.98
CA ASP A 176 4.08 0.94 -11.26
C ASP A 176 4.51 -0.44 -11.76
N LYS A 177 5.82 -0.74 -11.69
CA LYS A 177 6.34 -2.08 -12.00
C LYS A 177 5.67 -3.15 -11.13
N SER A 178 5.50 -2.91 -9.84
CA SER A 178 4.83 -3.85 -8.95
C SER A 178 3.41 -4.18 -9.40
N LEU A 179 2.64 -3.17 -9.78
CA LEU A 179 1.30 -3.36 -10.35
C LEU A 179 1.37 -4.15 -11.67
N GLY A 180 2.35 -3.84 -12.53
CA GLY A 180 2.61 -4.55 -13.77
C GLY A 180 2.90 -6.03 -13.54
N ASP A 181 3.77 -6.38 -12.59
CA ASP A 181 4.13 -7.76 -12.24
C ASP A 181 2.92 -8.54 -11.71
N ILE A 182 2.10 -7.92 -10.86
CA ILE A 182 0.85 -8.52 -10.36
C ILE A 182 -0.13 -8.77 -11.51
N ARG A 183 -0.32 -7.79 -12.40
CA ARG A 183 -1.18 -7.96 -13.58
C ARG A 183 -0.70 -9.09 -14.48
N GLN A 184 0.60 -9.15 -14.78
CA GLN A 184 1.19 -10.22 -15.57
C GLN A 184 0.98 -11.60 -14.91
N TYR A 185 1.09 -11.68 -13.59
CA TYR A 185 0.78 -12.89 -12.84
C TYR A 185 -0.68 -13.31 -13.02
N LEU A 186 -1.62 -12.36 -12.92
CA LEU A 186 -3.04 -12.63 -13.11
C LEU A 186 -3.33 -13.15 -14.53
N GLU A 187 -2.77 -12.52 -15.55
CA GLU A 187 -2.90 -12.91 -16.95
C GLU A 187 -2.35 -14.34 -17.20
N LYS A 188 -1.12 -14.60 -16.75
CA LYS A 188 -0.46 -15.90 -16.87
C LYS A 188 -1.25 -17.03 -16.22
N ASN A 189 -2.01 -16.71 -15.19
CA ASN A 189 -2.79 -17.67 -14.42
C ASN A 189 -4.29 -17.68 -14.78
N ASN A 190 -4.71 -16.96 -15.83
CA ASN A 190 -6.11 -16.83 -16.27
C ASN A 190 -7.04 -16.27 -15.18
N LEU A 191 -6.54 -15.38 -14.34
CA LEU A 191 -7.28 -14.71 -13.26
C LEU A 191 -7.70 -13.28 -13.64
N ASP A 192 -7.08 -12.69 -14.66
CA ASP A 192 -7.25 -11.30 -15.08
C ASP A 192 -8.69 -10.93 -15.40
N LYS A 193 -9.44 -11.85 -16.05
CA LYS A 193 -10.84 -11.63 -16.44
C LYS A 193 -11.83 -11.68 -15.29
N ASN A 194 -11.42 -12.21 -14.15
CA ASN A 194 -12.25 -12.35 -12.95
C ASN A 194 -11.63 -11.65 -11.72
N THR A 195 -10.78 -10.66 -11.95
CA THR A 195 -10.17 -9.86 -10.89
C THR A 195 -10.45 -8.39 -11.12
N VAL A 196 -10.99 -7.73 -10.09
CA VAL A 196 -11.11 -6.27 -10.04
C VAL A 196 -9.83 -5.71 -9.45
N ILE A 197 -9.25 -4.69 -10.08
CA ILE A 197 -8.10 -3.95 -9.54
C ILE A 197 -8.55 -2.52 -9.24
N ILE A 198 -8.37 -2.10 -7.99
CA ILE A 198 -8.59 -0.72 -7.56
C ILE A 198 -7.22 -0.19 -7.15
N PHE A 199 -6.75 0.83 -7.86
CA PHE A 199 -5.53 1.55 -7.52
C PHE A 199 -5.89 2.95 -7.03
N MET A 200 -5.33 3.34 -5.88
CA MET A 200 -5.52 4.68 -5.32
C MET A 200 -4.39 5.06 -4.37
N ALA A 201 -4.22 6.34 -4.12
CA ALA A 201 -3.34 6.82 -3.06
C ALA A 201 -4.09 6.93 -1.72
N ASP A 202 -3.35 6.94 -0.60
CA ASP A 202 -3.92 7.10 0.76
C ASP A 202 -4.08 8.57 1.15
N ASN A 203 -3.32 9.45 0.52
CA ASN A 203 -3.35 10.91 0.69
C ASN A 203 -2.53 11.58 -0.43
N GLY A 204 -2.68 12.88 -0.57
CA GLY A 204 -1.89 13.66 -1.53
C GLY A 204 -0.39 13.60 -1.30
N GLY A 205 0.36 13.88 -2.35
CA GLY A 205 1.82 13.94 -2.30
C GLY A 205 2.32 14.96 -1.28
N LEU A 206 3.57 14.76 -0.80
CA LEU A 206 4.18 15.58 0.24
C LEU A 206 4.68 16.94 -0.32
N ALA A 207 3.79 17.79 -0.79
CA ALA A 207 4.11 19.11 -1.33
C ALA A 207 4.42 20.16 -0.24
N ILE A 208 5.17 19.78 0.80
CA ILE A 208 5.53 20.70 1.87
C ILE A 208 6.87 21.37 1.49
N SER A 209 6.80 22.69 1.29
CA SER A 209 7.96 23.56 1.10
C SER A 209 9.11 23.21 2.08
N GLY A 210 10.27 22.95 1.54
CA GLY A 210 11.50 22.72 2.29
C GLY A 210 11.87 21.28 2.63
N ARG A 211 10.95 20.30 2.60
CA ARG A 211 11.29 18.90 2.87
C ARG A 211 11.79 18.13 1.65
N MET A 212 11.37 18.53 0.45
CA MET A 212 11.72 17.91 -0.83
C MET A 212 12.46 18.87 -1.79
N GLY A 213 13.01 19.95 -1.30
CA GLY A 213 13.68 20.95 -2.15
C GLY A 213 12.74 21.66 -3.13
N ASN A 214 11.48 21.85 -2.78
CA ASN A 214 10.44 22.55 -3.55
C ASN A 214 10.01 21.89 -4.87
N LYS A 215 10.18 20.59 -5.05
CA LYS A 215 10.00 19.95 -6.36
C LYS A 215 8.91 18.89 -6.44
N GLU A 216 8.33 18.48 -5.33
CA GLU A 216 7.07 17.73 -5.38
C GLU A 216 5.91 18.72 -5.50
N SER A 217 5.08 18.55 -6.51
CA SER A 217 3.94 19.41 -6.74
C SER A 217 2.69 18.60 -7.03
N ASN A 218 1.61 18.91 -6.33
CA ASN A 218 0.28 18.40 -6.69
C ASN A 218 -0.45 19.34 -7.67
N TYR A 219 0.28 20.26 -8.32
CA TYR A 219 -0.31 21.18 -9.30
C TYR A 219 -1.16 20.43 -10.34
N PRO A 220 -2.37 20.92 -10.69
CA PRO A 220 -2.95 22.23 -10.33
C PRO A 220 -3.64 22.28 -8.96
N LEU A 221 -3.62 21.21 -8.18
CA LEU A 221 -4.22 21.14 -6.85
C LEU A 221 -3.34 21.89 -5.83
N SER A 222 -3.96 22.62 -4.92
CA SER A 222 -3.24 23.41 -3.92
C SER A 222 -2.82 22.56 -2.71
N PHE A 223 -1.60 22.76 -2.22
CA PHE A 223 -1.00 22.06 -1.08
C PHE A 223 -0.80 20.55 -1.31
N GLY A 224 -0.68 19.78 -0.23
CA GLY A 224 -0.41 18.35 -0.25
C GLY A 224 -0.71 17.69 1.09
N LYS A 225 -0.13 16.54 1.33
CA LYS A 225 -0.31 15.72 2.53
C LYS A 225 -0.35 16.54 3.81
N GLY A 226 -1.36 16.27 4.64
CA GLY A 226 -1.58 16.97 5.91
C GLY A 226 -2.37 18.27 5.78
N SER A 227 -2.83 18.62 4.58
CA SER A 227 -3.70 19.74 4.31
C SER A 227 -5.12 19.25 4.01
N ASN A 228 -6.12 20.06 4.38
CA ASN A 228 -7.51 19.87 4.00
C ASN A 228 -7.87 20.49 2.64
N ARG A 229 -6.84 20.95 1.88
CA ARG A 229 -7.01 21.44 0.51
C ARG A 229 -6.90 20.29 -0.48
N GLU A 230 -7.34 20.53 -1.72
CA GLU A 230 -7.45 19.49 -2.75
C GLU A 230 -6.16 18.70 -2.98
N GLY A 231 -4.99 19.33 -2.95
CA GLY A 231 -3.71 18.63 -3.08
C GLY A 231 -3.38 17.67 -1.93
N GLY A 232 -4.11 17.75 -0.80
CA GLY A 232 -3.94 16.82 0.32
C GLY A 232 -4.99 15.72 0.41
N ILE A 233 -6.16 15.91 -0.22
CA ILE A 233 -7.32 15.02 -0.04
C ILE A 233 -7.94 14.52 -1.35
N ARG A 234 -7.52 15.03 -2.51
CA ARG A 234 -8.00 14.58 -3.82
C ARG A 234 -6.96 13.67 -4.46
N GLU A 235 -7.28 12.38 -4.45
CA GLU A 235 -6.35 11.33 -4.80
C GLU A 235 -6.60 10.77 -6.21
N PRO A 236 -5.55 10.38 -6.94
CA PRO A 236 -5.73 9.61 -8.16
C PRO A 236 -6.35 8.25 -7.83
N MET A 237 -7.33 7.84 -8.64
CA MET A 237 -7.96 6.53 -8.53
C MET A 237 -8.20 5.93 -9.91
N ILE A 238 -7.89 4.65 -10.05
CA ILE A 238 -8.15 3.85 -11.25
C ILE A 238 -8.88 2.59 -10.84
N VAL A 239 -9.98 2.28 -11.52
CA VAL A 239 -10.71 1.03 -11.35
C VAL A 239 -10.67 0.25 -12.66
N TYR A 240 -10.07 -0.93 -12.62
CA TYR A 240 -10.13 -1.90 -13.69
C TYR A 240 -11.07 -3.02 -13.25
N TRP A 241 -12.24 -3.12 -13.92
CA TRP A 241 -13.24 -4.14 -13.67
C TRP A 241 -13.67 -4.75 -15.00
N PRO A 242 -13.15 -5.94 -15.32
CA PRO A 242 -13.42 -6.60 -16.60
C PRO A 242 -14.94 -6.74 -16.88
N GLY A 243 -15.34 -6.33 -18.05
CA GLY A 243 -16.75 -6.37 -18.48
C GLY A 243 -17.65 -5.26 -17.90
N VAL A 244 -17.15 -4.42 -16.98
CA VAL A 244 -17.91 -3.33 -16.34
C VAL A 244 -17.31 -1.97 -16.67
N THR A 245 -16.04 -1.73 -16.36
CA THR A 245 -15.39 -0.47 -16.71
C THR A 245 -14.97 -0.44 -18.18
N LYS A 246 -15.26 0.67 -18.86
CA LYS A 246 -14.84 0.86 -20.25
C LYS A 246 -13.44 1.47 -20.28
N PRO A 247 -12.56 1.04 -21.21
CA PRO A 247 -11.29 1.70 -21.43
C PRO A 247 -11.47 3.20 -21.66
N GLU A 248 -10.54 4.01 -21.16
CA GLU A 248 -10.50 5.47 -21.32
C GLU A 248 -11.73 6.22 -20.76
N SER A 249 -12.61 5.53 -20.00
CA SER A 249 -13.73 6.21 -19.36
C SER A 249 -13.28 7.00 -18.13
N VAL A 250 -13.88 8.16 -17.93
CA VAL A 250 -13.64 9.05 -16.78
C VAL A 250 -14.92 9.18 -15.98
N CYS A 251 -14.82 8.95 -14.66
CA CYS A 251 -15.91 9.23 -13.72
C CYS A 251 -15.56 10.48 -12.92
N THR A 252 -16.46 11.46 -12.90
CA THR A 252 -16.29 12.72 -12.17
C THR A 252 -17.07 12.78 -10.87
N THR A 253 -17.79 11.70 -10.52
CA THR A 253 -18.50 11.60 -9.24
C THR A 253 -17.50 11.50 -8.10
N PRO A 254 -17.51 12.40 -7.12
CA PRO A 254 -16.66 12.28 -5.94
C PRO A 254 -17.01 11.03 -5.16
N VAL A 255 -15.96 10.34 -4.69
CA VAL A 255 -16.06 9.18 -3.79
C VAL A 255 -15.14 9.40 -2.59
N ILE A 256 -15.46 8.77 -1.47
CA ILE A 256 -14.66 8.80 -0.25
C ILE A 256 -14.29 7.38 0.18
N ILE A 257 -13.34 7.25 1.09
CA ILE A 257 -12.83 5.93 1.50
C ILE A 257 -13.93 5.02 2.09
N GLU A 258 -14.92 5.59 2.74
CA GLU A 258 -16.04 4.87 3.33
C GLU A 258 -16.92 4.18 2.28
N ASP A 259 -16.97 4.69 1.06
CA ASP A 259 -17.74 4.12 -0.05
C ASP A 259 -17.19 2.75 -0.49
N PHE A 260 -15.90 2.49 -0.26
CA PHE A 260 -15.27 1.22 -0.65
C PHE A 260 -15.78 0.04 0.16
N PHE A 261 -16.12 0.24 1.42
CA PHE A 261 -16.58 -0.85 2.28
C PHE A 261 -17.85 -1.53 1.72
N PRO A 262 -18.98 -0.82 1.50
CA PRO A 262 -20.16 -1.43 0.91
C PRO A 262 -19.95 -1.85 -0.54
N THR A 263 -19.20 -1.10 -1.33
CA THR A 263 -18.95 -1.37 -2.74
C THR A 263 -18.20 -2.69 -2.94
N ILE A 264 -17.11 -2.91 -2.21
CA ILE A 264 -16.34 -4.15 -2.32
C ILE A 264 -17.16 -5.36 -1.83
N LEU A 265 -17.96 -5.18 -0.80
CA LEU A 265 -18.88 -6.27 -0.34
C LEU A 265 -19.94 -6.58 -1.38
N GLU A 266 -20.49 -5.60 -2.07
CA GLU A 266 -21.44 -5.81 -3.18
C GLU A 266 -20.75 -6.50 -4.36
N MET A 267 -19.55 -6.07 -4.76
CA MET A 267 -18.72 -6.75 -5.76
C MET A 267 -18.47 -8.22 -5.42
N ALA A 268 -18.30 -8.53 -4.14
CA ALA A 268 -18.10 -9.88 -3.63
C ALA A 268 -19.39 -10.70 -3.51
N GLY A 269 -20.55 -10.17 -3.93
CA GLY A 269 -21.85 -10.83 -3.84
C GLY A 269 -22.40 -10.97 -2.42
N ALA A 270 -21.89 -10.18 -1.48
CA ALA A 270 -22.39 -10.19 -0.11
C ALA A 270 -23.86 -9.72 -0.07
N LYS A 271 -24.71 -10.48 0.60
CA LYS A 271 -26.08 -10.01 0.91
C LYS A 271 -25.98 -8.73 1.75
N LYS A 272 -26.91 -7.77 1.51
CA LYS A 272 -26.96 -6.52 2.29
C LYS A 272 -26.83 -6.83 3.79
N ILE A 273 -25.82 -6.26 4.40
CA ILE A 273 -25.66 -6.29 5.86
C ILE A 273 -26.78 -5.40 6.39
N GLN A 274 -27.80 -6.02 7.01
CA GLN A 274 -28.76 -5.23 7.80
C GLN A 274 -27.99 -4.71 9.02
N ALA A 275 -27.95 -3.37 9.16
CA ALA A 275 -27.34 -2.69 10.28
C ALA A 275 -28.11 -2.97 11.57
#